data_8824626ddd880ef11ef4fc4b496e4827
#
_entry.id   8824626ddd880ef11ef4fc4b496e4827
#
_cell.length_a   1.000
_cell.length_b   1.000
_cell.length_c   1.000
_cell.angle_alpha   90.00
_cell.angle_beta   90.00
_cell.angle_gamma   90.00
#
_symmetry.space_group_name_H-M   'P 1'
#
loop_
_entity.id
_entity.type
_entity.pdbx_description
1 polymer ?
#
loop_
_entity_poly.entity_id
_entity_poly.type
_entity_poly.pdbx_seq_one_letter_code
_entity_poly.pdbx_strand_id
1 'polypeptide(L)'
;MSKLEERFIFHANAMKLPRYEREYRFAAHHVGFGKGIRKRLKDADMQDWRYDFFFVDYDLAVELNGGNWGGGRHTRPQALQSEYRKMNASALLGHTVLIFDTGMVKSGEATIRVKQMINLIDAKRGE
;
A
#
# COMPACT_ATOMS: atom_id res chain seq x y z
N MET A 1 -0.43 8.98 13.88
CA MET A 1 -1.00 9.03 12.51
C MET A 1 -0.64 10.37 11.87
N SER A 2 -0.23 10.36 10.61
CA SER A 2 0.10 11.60 9.91
C SER A 2 -1.18 12.35 9.49
N LYS A 3 -1.04 13.66 9.26
CA LYS A 3 -2.15 14.46 8.75
C LYS A 3 -2.59 14.00 7.37
N LEU A 4 -1.65 13.51 6.58
CA LEU A 4 -1.96 13.00 5.24
C LEU A 4 -2.83 11.74 5.31
N GLU A 5 -2.50 10.83 6.22
CA GLU A 5 -3.30 9.63 6.45
C GLU A 5 -4.70 10.00 6.95
N GLU A 6 -4.79 10.97 7.87
CA GLU A 6 -6.08 11.46 8.37
C GLU A 6 -6.95 12.00 7.24
N ARG A 7 -6.34 12.76 6.32
CA ARG A 7 -7.07 13.33 5.19
C ARG A 7 -7.57 12.21 4.25
N PHE A 8 -6.73 11.22 3.99
CA PHE A 8 -7.14 10.08 3.17
C PHE A 8 -8.33 9.36 3.81
N ILE A 9 -8.25 9.08 5.11
CA ILE A 9 -9.32 8.41 5.87
C ILE A 9 -10.62 9.22 5.80
N PHE A 10 -10.52 10.54 5.95
CA PHE A 10 -11.69 11.41 5.88
C PHE A 10 -12.39 11.27 4.53
N HIS A 11 -11.63 11.34 3.43
CA HIS A 11 -12.20 11.19 2.09
C HIS A 11 -12.74 9.78 1.86
N ALA A 12 -12.02 8.76 2.34
CA ALA A 12 -12.45 7.36 2.18
C ALA A 12 -13.79 7.12 2.87
N ASN A 13 -13.95 7.65 4.08
CA ASN A 13 -15.20 7.54 4.82
C ASN A 13 -16.34 8.28 4.13
N ALA A 14 -16.06 9.49 3.62
CA ALA A 14 -17.05 10.29 2.91
C ALA A 14 -17.56 9.57 1.65
N MET A 15 -16.68 8.86 0.96
CA MET A 15 -17.02 8.10 -0.23
C MET A 15 -17.54 6.70 0.07
N LYS A 16 -17.58 6.30 1.34
CA LYS A 16 -18.01 4.97 1.77
C LYS A 16 -17.24 3.86 1.08
N LEU A 17 -15.91 4.01 1.01
CA LEU A 17 -15.06 2.97 0.44
C LEU A 17 -15.15 1.69 1.29
N PRO A 18 -14.87 0.52 0.70
CA PRO A 18 -14.90 -0.74 1.44
C PRO A 18 -13.92 -0.75 2.60
N ARG A 19 -14.01 -1.77 3.43
CA ARG A 19 -13.13 -1.90 4.58
C ARG A 19 -11.67 -1.99 4.15
N TYR A 20 -10.81 -1.41 4.95
CA TYR A 20 -9.37 -1.46 4.76
C TYR A 20 -8.68 -1.67 6.10
N GLU A 21 -7.45 -2.18 6.04
CA GLU A 21 -6.57 -2.27 7.20
C GLU A 21 -5.43 -1.29 7.01
N ARG A 22 -5.01 -0.67 8.12
CA ARG A 22 -3.92 0.30 8.13
C ARG A 22 -2.62 -0.38 8.52
N GLU A 23 -1.51 0.15 8.02
CA GLU A 23 -0.18 -0.39 8.34
C GLU A 23 -0.15 -1.89 8.15
N TYR A 24 -0.65 -2.36 7.01
CA TYR A 24 -0.81 -3.78 6.75
C TYR A 24 0.52 -4.43 6.38
N ARG A 25 0.98 -5.33 7.23
CA ARG A 25 2.26 -6.04 7.07
C ARG A 25 2.10 -7.21 6.10
N PHE A 26 2.03 -6.90 4.81
CA PHE A 26 1.70 -7.91 3.80
C PHE A 26 2.73 -9.03 3.70
N ALA A 27 4.02 -8.72 3.90
CA ALA A 27 5.06 -9.75 3.86
C ALA A 27 4.90 -10.72 5.05
N ALA A 28 4.63 -10.18 6.24
CA ALA A 28 4.38 -10.99 7.42
C ALA A 28 3.15 -11.88 7.26
N HIS A 29 2.07 -11.34 6.69
CA HIS A 29 0.87 -12.12 6.40
C HIS A 29 1.17 -13.27 5.44
N HIS A 30 2.02 -13.01 4.45
CA HIS A 30 2.37 -14.01 3.46
C HIS A 30 3.17 -15.18 4.07
N VAL A 31 4.18 -14.88 4.89
CA VAL A 31 5.05 -15.93 5.45
C VAL A 31 4.53 -16.50 6.77
N GLY A 32 3.59 -15.83 7.42
CA GLY A 32 3.04 -16.24 8.72
C GLY A 32 3.71 -15.54 9.89
N PHE A 33 2.87 -15.08 10.81
CA PHE A 33 3.31 -14.39 12.03
C PHE A 33 3.88 -15.38 13.04
N GLY A 34 4.48 -14.80 14.10
CA GLY A 34 4.91 -15.56 15.26
C GLY A 34 6.38 -15.95 15.20
N LYS A 35 6.73 -16.91 16.05
CA LYS A 35 8.10 -17.35 16.22
C LYS A 35 8.68 -17.81 14.89
N GLY A 36 9.91 -17.34 14.59
CA GLY A 36 10.61 -17.71 13.36
C GLY A 36 10.27 -16.85 12.14
N ILE A 37 9.50 -15.79 12.33
CA ILE A 37 9.09 -14.91 11.22
C ILE A 37 10.29 -14.32 10.46
N ARG A 38 11.35 -13.94 11.17
CA ARG A 38 12.54 -13.36 10.54
C ARG A 38 13.19 -14.33 9.55
N LYS A 39 13.27 -15.60 9.94
CA LYS A 39 13.82 -16.63 9.06
C LYS A 39 12.93 -16.86 7.86
N ARG A 40 11.61 -16.91 8.08
CA ARG A 40 10.65 -17.11 6.98
C ARG A 40 10.69 -15.96 5.98
N LEU A 41 10.81 -14.72 6.48
CA LEU A 41 10.95 -13.56 5.59
C LEU A 41 12.23 -13.66 4.77
N LYS A 42 13.35 -13.98 5.42
CA LYS A 42 14.63 -14.13 4.74
C LYS A 42 14.58 -15.23 3.68
N ASP A 43 14.02 -16.38 4.02
CA ASP A 43 13.90 -17.51 3.09
C ASP A 43 13.03 -17.17 1.89
N ALA A 44 12.07 -16.26 2.05
CA ALA A 44 11.18 -15.80 0.98
C ALA A 44 11.74 -14.60 0.22
N ASP A 45 12.97 -14.16 0.53
CA ASP A 45 13.57 -12.94 -0.02
C ASP A 45 12.72 -11.70 0.21
N MET A 46 12.09 -11.62 1.37
CA MET A 46 11.23 -10.50 1.74
C MET A 46 11.76 -9.79 2.98
N GLN A 47 11.42 -8.51 3.09
CA GLN A 47 11.57 -7.75 4.32
C GLN A 47 10.18 -7.60 4.94
N ASP A 48 10.11 -7.09 6.16
CA ASP A 48 8.84 -6.88 6.85
C ASP A 48 8.16 -5.61 6.30
N TRP A 49 7.83 -5.65 5.03
CA TRP A 49 7.18 -4.52 4.36
C TRP A 49 5.71 -4.42 4.74
N ARG A 50 5.21 -3.20 4.67
CA ARG A 50 3.81 -2.90 4.94
C ARG A 50 3.28 -1.88 3.96
N TYR A 51 1.95 -1.88 3.82
CA TYR A 51 1.24 -0.84 3.08
C TYR A 51 0.60 0.13 4.06
N ASP A 52 0.47 1.39 3.67
CA ASP A 52 -0.24 2.37 4.51
C ASP A 52 -1.71 1.96 4.68
N PHE A 53 -2.35 1.52 3.61
CA PHE A 53 -3.72 1.00 3.62
C PHE A 53 -3.81 -0.22 2.71
N PHE A 54 -4.61 -1.20 3.11
CA PHE A 54 -4.85 -2.38 2.28
C PHE A 54 -6.32 -2.74 2.31
N PHE A 55 -6.97 -2.67 1.14
CA PHE A 55 -8.36 -3.06 0.95
C PHE A 55 -8.36 -4.57 0.73
N VAL A 56 -8.55 -5.31 1.82
CA VAL A 56 -8.30 -6.76 1.89
C VAL A 56 -9.13 -7.54 0.87
N ASP A 57 -10.38 -7.17 0.70
CA ASP A 57 -11.27 -7.90 -0.22
C ASP A 57 -10.93 -7.69 -1.68
N TYR A 58 -10.04 -6.74 -1.99
CA TYR A 58 -9.66 -6.37 -3.34
C TYR A 58 -8.18 -6.57 -3.65
N ASP A 59 -7.41 -7.05 -2.68
CA ASP A 59 -5.94 -7.13 -2.80
C ASP A 59 -5.36 -5.81 -3.33
N LEU A 60 -5.90 -4.70 -2.86
CA LEU A 60 -5.57 -3.37 -3.32
C LEU A 60 -4.88 -2.59 -2.21
N ALA A 61 -3.63 -2.23 -2.46
CA ALA A 61 -2.81 -1.47 -1.53
C ALA A 61 -2.76 0.00 -1.91
N VAL A 62 -2.67 0.86 -0.92
CA VAL A 62 -2.48 2.29 -1.10
C VAL A 62 -1.25 2.72 -0.31
N GLU A 63 -0.35 3.43 -0.98
CA GLU A 63 0.84 4.02 -0.38
C GLU A 63 0.77 5.53 -0.51
N LEU A 64 1.03 6.23 0.58
CA LEU A 64 1.05 7.70 0.59
C LEU A 64 2.48 8.18 0.71
N ASN A 65 2.93 8.91 -0.31
CA ASN A 65 4.27 9.49 -0.32
C ASN A 65 4.19 10.96 0.05
N GLY A 66 4.47 11.25 1.30
CA GLY A 66 4.23 12.54 1.94
C GLY A 66 5.20 13.65 1.64
N GLY A 67 5.86 13.64 0.49
CA GLY A 67 6.48 14.86 0.03
C GLY A 67 7.95 15.08 0.37
N ASN A 68 8.67 14.09 0.83
CA ASN A 68 10.11 14.26 1.10
C ASN A 68 11.01 13.69 0.01
N TRP A 69 10.49 13.61 -1.19
CA TRP A 69 11.21 13.04 -2.33
C TRP A 69 12.48 13.82 -2.70
N GLY A 70 12.51 15.12 -2.41
CA GLY A 70 13.70 15.93 -2.61
C GLY A 70 14.73 15.82 -1.52
N GLY A 71 14.43 15.15 -0.41
CA GLY A 71 15.37 14.96 0.67
C GLY A 71 16.38 13.88 0.35
N GLY A 72 17.63 14.08 0.73
CA GLY A 72 18.73 13.20 0.38
C GLY A 72 18.53 11.73 0.74
N ARG A 73 17.66 11.42 1.68
CA ARG A 73 17.42 10.05 2.11
C ARG A 73 16.79 9.18 1.03
N HIS A 74 15.94 9.76 0.19
CA HIS A 74 15.20 8.99 -0.83
C HIS A 74 16.03 8.71 -2.08
N THR A 75 17.21 9.30 -2.16
CA THR A 75 18.12 9.09 -3.29
C THR A 75 19.17 8.03 -3.01
N ARG A 76 19.18 7.45 -1.79
CA ARG A 76 20.14 6.41 -1.47
C ARG A 76 19.85 5.13 -2.25
N PRO A 77 20.85 4.54 -2.92
CA PRO A 77 20.62 3.34 -3.72
C PRO A 77 19.98 2.18 -2.97
N GLN A 78 20.38 1.94 -1.71
CA GLN A 78 19.81 0.84 -0.92
C GLN A 78 18.34 1.07 -0.61
N ALA A 79 17.95 2.31 -0.30
CA ALA A 79 16.55 2.64 -0.04
C ALA A 79 15.69 2.44 -1.28
N LEU A 80 16.19 2.87 -2.44
CA LEU A 80 15.48 2.67 -3.71
C LEU A 80 15.37 1.20 -4.06
N GLN A 81 16.42 0.41 -3.86
CA GLN A 81 16.37 -1.03 -4.11
C GLN A 81 15.33 -1.72 -3.23
N SER A 82 15.25 -1.33 -1.96
CA SER A 82 14.25 -1.89 -1.05
C SER A 82 12.83 -1.58 -1.55
N GLU A 83 12.60 -0.35 -2.02
CA GLU A 83 11.30 0.03 -2.58
C GLU A 83 10.97 -0.77 -3.85
N TYR A 84 11.95 -0.95 -4.73
CA TYR A 84 11.76 -1.74 -5.94
C TYR A 84 11.41 -3.19 -5.60
N ARG A 85 12.14 -3.77 -4.63
CA ARG A 85 11.87 -5.14 -4.19
C ARG A 85 10.49 -5.29 -3.58
N LYS A 86 10.07 -4.29 -2.80
CA LYS A 86 8.73 -4.25 -2.22
C LYS A 86 7.67 -4.25 -3.32
N MET A 87 7.82 -3.40 -4.33
CA MET A 87 6.87 -3.32 -5.44
C MET A 87 6.83 -4.62 -6.24
N ASN A 88 7.99 -5.21 -6.50
CA ASN A 88 8.06 -6.48 -7.22
C ASN A 88 7.40 -7.60 -6.43
N ALA A 89 7.64 -7.66 -5.12
CA ALA A 89 7.00 -8.64 -4.25
C ALA A 89 5.48 -8.46 -4.24
N SER A 90 5.02 -7.23 -4.19
CA SER A 90 3.59 -6.91 -4.23
C SER A 90 2.94 -7.45 -5.51
N ALA A 91 3.60 -7.23 -6.65
CA ALA A 91 3.10 -7.71 -7.94
C ALA A 91 3.06 -9.23 -7.99
N LEU A 92 4.10 -9.90 -7.48
CA LEU A 92 4.16 -11.36 -7.45
C LEU A 92 3.07 -11.97 -6.58
N LEU A 93 2.63 -11.26 -5.54
CA LEU A 93 1.53 -11.69 -4.68
C LEU A 93 0.16 -11.39 -5.28
N GLY A 94 0.11 -10.73 -6.43
CA GLY A 94 -1.15 -10.38 -7.07
C GLY A 94 -1.79 -9.13 -6.50
N HIS A 95 -1.02 -8.30 -5.78
CA HIS A 95 -1.54 -7.07 -5.22
C HIS A 95 -1.43 -5.92 -6.22
N THR A 96 -2.48 -5.12 -6.31
CA THR A 96 -2.45 -3.85 -7.04
C THR A 96 -2.02 -2.78 -6.06
N VAL A 97 -1.05 -1.95 -6.43
CA VAL A 97 -0.57 -0.86 -5.56
C VAL A 97 -0.81 0.47 -6.24
N LEU A 98 -1.52 1.36 -5.56
CA LEU A 98 -1.70 2.75 -6.00
C LEU A 98 -0.89 3.65 -5.08
N ILE A 99 -0.17 4.59 -5.66
CA ILE A 99 0.72 5.49 -4.92
C ILE A 99 0.29 6.93 -5.16
N PHE A 100 0.16 7.69 -4.08
CA PHE A 100 -0.32 9.07 -4.15
C PHE A 100 0.58 10.00 -3.35
N ASP A 101 0.78 11.20 -3.87
CA ASP A 101 1.49 12.24 -3.15
C ASP A 101 0.53 13.13 -2.35
N THR A 102 1.10 14.13 -1.68
CA THR A 102 0.33 15.04 -0.82
C THR A 102 -0.77 15.76 -1.59
N GLY A 103 -0.47 16.26 -2.78
CA GLY A 103 -1.44 16.99 -3.60
C GLY A 103 -2.63 16.12 -4.01
N MET A 104 -2.35 14.91 -4.42
CA MET A 104 -3.39 13.96 -4.82
C MET A 104 -4.32 13.59 -3.66
N VAL A 105 -3.76 13.44 -2.46
CA VAL A 105 -4.59 13.15 -1.28
C VAL A 105 -5.43 14.36 -0.93
N LYS A 106 -4.83 15.55 -0.87
CA LYS A 106 -5.53 16.77 -0.47
C LYS A 106 -6.66 17.15 -1.42
N SER A 107 -6.46 16.93 -2.70
CA SER A 107 -7.48 17.26 -3.72
C SER A 107 -8.64 16.28 -3.77
N GLY A 108 -8.49 15.11 -3.15
CA GLY A 108 -9.47 14.03 -3.25
C GLY A 108 -9.23 13.10 -4.42
N GLU A 109 -8.24 13.39 -5.26
CA GLU A 109 -7.91 12.54 -6.41
C GLU A 109 -7.60 11.10 -5.96
N ALA A 110 -6.87 10.94 -4.85
CA ALA A 110 -6.45 9.63 -4.38
C ALA A 110 -7.65 8.70 -4.15
N THR A 111 -8.65 9.13 -3.40
CA THR A 111 -9.81 8.28 -3.12
C THR A 111 -10.67 8.05 -4.35
N ILE A 112 -10.71 9.00 -5.28
CA ILE A 112 -11.40 8.82 -6.54
C ILE A 112 -10.74 7.69 -7.35
N ARG A 113 -9.41 7.68 -7.42
CA ARG A 113 -8.68 6.62 -8.12
C ARG A 113 -8.87 5.26 -7.47
N VAL A 114 -8.87 5.22 -6.12
CA VAL A 114 -9.14 3.98 -5.39
C VAL A 114 -10.53 3.45 -5.76
N LYS A 115 -11.53 4.33 -5.77
CA LYS A 115 -12.90 3.93 -6.14
C LYS A 115 -12.96 3.40 -7.56
N GLN A 116 -12.28 4.05 -8.50
CA GLN A 116 -12.21 3.58 -9.88
C GLN A 116 -11.61 2.18 -9.98
N MET A 117 -10.53 1.94 -9.22
CA MET A 117 -9.88 0.62 -9.22
C MET A 117 -10.78 -0.45 -8.63
N ILE A 118 -11.47 -0.14 -7.53
CA ILE A 118 -12.43 -1.05 -6.92
C ILE A 118 -13.53 -1.42 -7.93
N ASN A 119 -14.05 -0.44 -8.65
CA ASN A 119 -15.08 -0.68 -9.66
C ASN A 119 -14.57 -1.59 -10.79
N LEU A 120 -13.31 -1.39 -11.21
CA LEU A 120 -12.70 -2.25 -12.23
C LEU A 120 -12.56 -3.68 -11.74
N ILE A 121 -12.14 -3.87 -10.51
CA ILE A 121 -11.99 -5.20 -9.91
C ILE A 121 -13.35 -5.88 -9.81
N ASP A 122 -14.36 -5.16 -9.32
CA ASP A 122 -15.72 -5.69 -9.24
C ASP A 122 -16.26 -6.09 -10.61
N ALA A 123 -16.03 -5.27 -11.62
CA ALA A 123 -16.49 -5.56 -12.99
C ALA A 123 -15.85 -6.85 -13.52
N LYS A 124 -14.56 -7.05 -13.27
CA LYS A 124 -13.87 -8.27 -13.69
C LYS A 124 -14.37 -9.51 -12.96
N ARG A 125 -14.68 -9.36 -11.69
CA ARG A 125 -15.21 -10.47 -10.88
C ARG A 125 -16.61 -10.87 -11.29
N GLY A 126 -17.35 -9.94 -11.86
CA GLY A 126 -18.70 -10.19 -12.37
C GLY A 126 -18.74 -10.86 -13.73
N GLU A 127 -17.60 -10.95 -14.40
CA GLU A 127 -17.50 -11.62 -15.70
C GLU A 127 -17.52 -13.18 -15.57
#